data_bd2203b59d18892219f1fa6fe6d161b5
#
_entry.id   bd2203b59d18892219f1fa6fe6d161b5
#
_cell.length_a   1.000
_cell.length_b   1.000
_cell.length_c   1.000
_cell.angle_alpha   90.00
_cell.angle_beta   90.00
_cell.angle_gamma   90.00
#
_symmetry.space_group_name_H-M   'P 1'
#
loop_
_entity.id
_entity.type
_entity.pdbx_description
1 polymer ?
#
loop_
_entity_poly.entity_id
_entity_poly.type
_entity_poly.pdbx_seq_one_letter_code
_entity_poly.pdbx_strand_id
1 'polypeptide(L)'
;SAKSFPENIEVLSTLTFNTSKPPRANRTKTFSFQVNHSFILLPNEKMKIRNYDHRVGWFTVNKVDYSSDALKSDSFRLIRRWRLEPKNEEAYSRGKLVEPKKQIVYYLDPATPKKWRPYFIKGIEDWNSVFEKAGFKNTIVAKNPPSKEEDPNFSPEDIRYSTVRYVASETRNATGPSVSDPRTGEILESGIIWYHNHLRSYRNRYLLETGAANPLARTLETPEKEIGEMMRRVISHEIGHALGLPHNMKASSAYPVDSLRSGEFTQKMGIATTIMDYARYNYVAQPGDENIRFV
;
A
#
# COMPACT_ATOMS: atom_id res chain seq x y z
N SER A 1 -0.36 19.68 -21.12
CA SER A 1 -1.79 19.70 -20.76
C SER A 1 -1.95 19.96 -19.28
N ALA A 2 -3.10 20.51 -18.87
CA ALA A 2 -3.46 20.73 -17.48
C ALA A 2 -4.88 20.19 -17.22
N LYS A 3 -5.12 19.69 -16.00
CA LYS A 3 -6.43 19.29 -15.50
C LYS A 3 -6.63 19.95 -14.14
N SER A 4 -7.84 20.41 -13.87
CA SER A 4 -8.21 21.02 -12.60
C SER A 4 -9.29 20.19 -11.93
N PHE A 5 -9.09 19.94 -10.64
CA PHE A 5 -10.02 19.26 -9.75
C PHE A 5 -10.32 20.18 -8.55
N PRO A 6 -11.33 19.89 -7.72
CA PRO A 6 -11.69 20.77 -6.60
C PRO A 6 -10.54 21.04 -5.60
N GLU A 7 -9.63 20.08 -5.40
CA GLU A 7 -8.55 20.18 -4.41
C GLU A 7 -7.15 20.02 -5.00
N ASN A 8 -7.02 19.84 -6.33
CA ASN A 8 -5.72 19.79 -6.98
C ASN A 8 -5.74 20.22 -8.45
N ILE A 9 -4.55 20.57 -8.95
CA ILE A 9 -4.28 20.85 -10.37
C ILE A 9 -3.13 19.94 -10.81
N GLU A 10 -3.32 19.23 -11.91
CA GLU A 10 -2.32 18.37 -12.53
C GLU A 10 -1.81 19.02 -13.81
N VAL A 11 -0.50 19.22 -13.91
CA VAL A 11 0.15 19.82 -15.09
C VAL A 11 1.14 18.84 -15.69
N LEU A 12 0.82 18.30 -16.86
CA LEU A 12 1.71 17.43 -17.63
C LEU A 12 2.52 18.25 -18.62
N SER A 13 3.83 18.28 -18.43
CA SER A 13 4.81 18.99 -19.27
C SER A 13 5.74 18.00 -19.96
N THR A 14 6.15 18.29 -21.19
CA THR A 14 7.25 17.59 -21.86
C THR A 14 8.50 18.45 -21.76
N LEU A 15 9.52 17.94 -21.10
CA LEU A 15 10.80 18.61 -20.91
C LEU A 15 11.86 17.92 -21.74
N THR A 16 12.71 18.71 -22.42
CA THR A 16 13.83 18.23 -23.23
C THR A 16 15.14 18.74 -22.65
N PHE A 17 16.07 17.86 -22.42
CA PHE A 17 17.36 18.14 -21.82
C PHE A 17 18.49 17.75 -22.74
N ASN A 18 19.57 18.56 -22.76
CA ASN A 18 20.83 18.18 -23.34
C ASN A 18 21.63 17.29 -22.40
N THR A 19 22.29 16.29 -22.95
CA THR A 19 23.14 15.38 -22.17
C THR A 19 24.28 14.84 -23.04
N SER A 20 25.45 14.67 -22.44
CA SER A 20 26.57 13.98 -23.07
C SER A 20 26.42 12.46 -23.14
N LYS A 21 25.54 11.89 -22.26
CA LYS A 21 25.31 10.46 -22.15
C LYS A 21 23.78 10.20 -22.10
N PRO A 22 23.10 10.23 -23.25
CA PRO A 22 21.67 9.94 -23.29
C PRO A 22 21.39 8.48 -22.87
N PRO A 23 20.22 8.19 -22.29
CA PRO A 23 19.82 6.83 -21.87
C PRO A 23 19.82 5.81 -23.03
N ARG A 24 19.62 6.28 -24.24
CA ARG A 24 19.79 5.51 -25.48
C ARG A 24 20.73 6.28 -26.37
N ALA A 25 21.61 5.57 -27.07
CA ALA A 25 22.48 6.19 -28.07
C ALA A 25 21.63 6.89 -29.15
N ASN A 26 21.58 8.20 -29.13
CA ASN A 26 21.01 8.99 -30.18
C ASN A 26 22.01 10.08 -30.62
N ARG A 27 21.90 10.52 -31.87
CA ARG A 27 22.82 11.49 -32.46
C ARG A 27 22.59 12.92 -31.95
N THR A 28 21.41 13.19 -31.37
CA THR A 28 21.01 14.55 -30.98
C THR A 28 21.57 14.98 -29.64
N LYS A 29 22.07 14.01 -28.83
CA LYS A 29 22.51 14.24 -27.45
C LYS A 29 21.44 14.91 -26.56
N THR A 30 20.19 14.71 -26.91
CA THR A 30 19.03 15.18 -26.16
C THR A 30 18.16 14.01 -25.73
N PHE A 31 17.43 14.18 -24.66
CA PHE A 31 16.32 13.28 -24.28
C PHE A 31 15.14 14.10 -23.78
N SER A 32 13.95 13.60 -24.07
CA SER A 32 12.70 14.19 -23.62
C SER A 32 11.95 13.22 -22.73
N PHE A 33 11.31 13.74 -21.70
CA PHE A 33 10.40 12.97 -20.87
C PHE A 33 9.23 13.83 -20.41
N GLN A 34 8.16 13.18 -20.06
CA GLN A 34 7.00 13.84 -19.49
C GLN A 34 7.12 13.89 -17.97
N VAL A 35 6.83 15.05 -17.41
CA VAL A 35 6.78 15.30 -15.97
C VAL A 35 5.38 15.77 -15.63
N ASN A 36 4.75 15.11 -14.67
CA ASN A 36 3.51 15.58 -14.07
C ASN A 36 3.82 16.35 -12.79
N HIS A 37 3.29 17.56 -12.69
CA HIS A 37 3.36 18.41 -11.49
C HIS A 37 1.97 18.45 -10.87
N SER A 38 1.86 18.00 -9.63
CA SER A 38 0.62 18.04 -8.85
C SER A 38 0.68 19.20 -7.86
N PHE A 39 -0.27 20.14 -7.98
CA PHE A 39 -0.45 21.24 -7.04
C PHE A 39 -1.68 20.94 -6.19
N ILE A 40 -1.50 20.80 -4.90
CA ILE A 40 -2.50 20.28 -3.98
C ILE A 40 -2.93 21.36 -2.98
N LEU A 41 -4.24 21.56 -2.83
CA LEU A 41 -4.79 22.40 -1.80
C LEU A 41 -4.73 21.66 -0.45
N LEU A 42 -3.94 22.20 0.47
CA LEU A 42 -3.81 21.60 1.79
C LEU A 42 -5.03 21.91 2.67
N PRO A 43 -5.43 20.97 3.55
CA PRO A 43 -6.57 21.19 4.46
C PRO A 43 -6.42 22.47 5.29
N ASN A 44 -7.51 23.23 5.46
CA ASN A 44 -7.53 24.42 6.30
C ASN A 44 -7.29 24.06 7.77
N GLU A 45 -7.95 23.02 8.26
CA GLU A 45 -7.75 22.50 9.60
C GLU A 45 -6.58 21.53 9.62
N LYS A 46 -5.53 21.90 10.34
CA LYS A 46 -4.35 21.06 10.50
C LYS A 46 -4.64 19.88 11.42
N MET A 47 -4.27 18.67 10.98
CA MET A 47 -4.32 17.50 11.85
C MET A 47 -3.33 17.67 13.02
N LYS A 48 -3.69 17.17 14.21
CA LYS A 48 -2.77 17.11 15.36
C LYS A 48 -1.53 16.32 15.00
N ILE A 49 -0.35 16.94 15.09
CA ILE A 49 0.94 16.29 14.79
C ILE A 49 1.23 15.15 15.77
N ARG A 50 1.99 14.18 15.30
CA ARG A 50 2.59 13.14 16.15
C ARG A 50 4.06 13.00 15.79
N ASN A 51 4.92 13.19 16.78
CA ASN A 51 6.36 13.03 16.62
C ASN A 51 6.71 11.57 16.38
N TYR A 52 7.76 11.34 15.62
CA TYR A 52 8.34 10.03 15.41
C TYR A 52 9.00 9.53 16.70
N ASP A 53 8.80 8.25 16.98
CA ASP A 53 9.50 7.52 18.04
C ASP A 53 10.23 6.34 17.40
N HIS A 54 11.54 6.23 17.63
CA HIS A 54 12.38 5.19 17.02
C HIS A 54 12.01 3.76 17.43
N ARG A 55 11.26 3.58 18.51
CA ARG A 55 10.74 2.28 18.96
C ARG A 55 9.61 1.76 18.08
N VAL A 56 8.99 2.64 17.29
CA VAL A 56 7.87 2.29 16.40
C VAL A 56 8.22 2.74 14.99
N GLY A 57 8.41 1.81 14.07
CA GLY A 57 8.68 2.11 12.67
C GLY A 57 7.48 2.80 12.00
N TRP A 58 7.73 3.98 11.39
CA TRP A 58 6.72 4.74 10.67
C TRP A 58 7.36 5.61 9.59
N PHE A 59 6.70 5.78 8.43
CA PHE A 59 7.15 6.78 7.47
C PHE A 59 6.98 8.19 8.04
N THR A 60 7.90 9.10 7.70
CA THR A 60 7.96 10.42 8.31
C THR A 60 8.06 11.54 7.29
N VAL A 61 7.62 12.72 7.71
CA VAL A 61 7.99 14.01 7.12
C VAL A 61 9.12 14.57 7.97
N ASN A 62 10.26 14.86 7.35
CA ASN A 62 11.40 15.48 8.03
C ASN A 62 11.25 17.01 8.00
N LYS A 63 11.54 17.64 9.13
CA LYS A 63 11.48 19.09 9.30
C LYS A 63 12.74 19.60 9.97
N VAL A 64 13.07 20.85 9.71
CA VAL A 64 14.16 21.56 10.39
C VAL A 64 13.55 22.76 11.09
N ASP A 65 13.89 22.92 12.36
CA ASP A 65 13.47 24.07 13.17
C ASP A 65 14.49 25.19 13.05
N TYR A 66 14.10 26.27 12.39
CA TYR A 66 14.91 27.49 12.25
C TYR A 66 14.44 28.59 13.23
N SER A 67 13.48 28.31 14.10
CA SER A 67 12.97 29.28 15.09
C SER A 67 13.75 29.28 16.40
N SER A 68 14.68 28.33 16.55
CA SER A 68 15.51 28.18 17.74
C SER A 68 16.71 29.12 17.69
N ASP A 69 17.07 29.72 18.85
CA ASP A 69 18.30 30.52 19.06
C ASP A 69 19.53 29.65 19.24
N ALA A 70 19.44 28.34 19.13
CA ALA A 70 20.56 27.42 19.22
C ALA A 70 21.57 27.65 18.07
N LEU A 71 22.84 27.39 18.31
CA LEU A 71 23.91 27.49 17.29
C LEU A 71 23.76 26.50 16.13
N LYS A 72 22.83 25.57 16.24
CA LYS A 72 22.51 24.54 15.27
C LYS A 72 21.01 24.40 15.15
N SER A 73 20.51 24.41 13.92
CA SER A 73 19.10 24.06 13.64
C SER A 73 18.84 22.57 13.88
N ASP A 74 17.91 22.25 14.73
CA ASP A 74 17.54 20.88 15.02
C ASP A 74 16.53 20.34 13.99
N SER A 75 16.68 19.09 13.63
CA SER A 75 15.72 18.37 12.80
C SER A 75 14.81 17.50 13.65
N PHE A 76 13.55 17.45 13.28
CA PHE A 76 12.56 16.58 13.89
C PHE A 76 11.71 15.88 12.82
N ARG A 77 11.04 14.81 13.20
CA ARG A 77 10.26 13.99 12.29
C ARG A 77 8.84 13.84 12.77
N LEU A 78 7.89 14.05 11.84
CA LEU A 78 6.47 13.81 12.07
C LEU A 78 6.06 12.52 11.36
N ILE A 79 5.30 11.65 12.03
CA ILE A 79 4.80 10.44 11.39
C ILE A 79 3.75 10.78 10.34
N ARG A 80 3.77 10.03 9.22
CA ARG A 80 2.76 10.11 8.16
C ARG A 80 1.63 9.16 8.51
N ARG A 81 0.41 9.67 8.68
CA ARG A 81 -0.76 8.86 9.05
C ARG A 81 -2.05 9.45 8.54
N TRP A 82 -3.06 8.62 8.38
CA TRP A 82 -4.42 9.08 8.14
C TRP A 82 -5.01 9.78 9.35
N ARG A 83 -5.89 10.77 9.12
CA ARG A 83 -6.67 11.42 10.17
C ARG A 83 -7.80 10.50 10.58
N LEU A 84 -7.65 9.82 11.72
CA LEU A 84 -8.70 9.03 12.33
C LEU A 84 -9.18 9.70 13.59
N GLU A 85 -10.37 10.27 13.51
CA GLU A 85 -11.08 10.90 14.62
C GLU A 85 -12.38 10.14 14.85
N PRO A 86 -12.72 9.80 16.11
CA PRO A 86 -13.93 9.05 16.39
C PRO A 86 -15.19 9.88 16.11
N LYS A 87 -16.18 9.28 15.45
CA LYS A 87 -17.48 9.89 15.20
C LYS A 87 -18.25 10.14 16.50
N ASN A 88 -17.99 9.30 17.51
CA ASN A 88 -18.53 9.43 18.86
C ASN A 88 -17.39 9.34 19.89
N GLU A 89 -16.89 10.50 20.33
CA GLU A 89 -15.75 10.61 21.24
C GLU A 89 -16.04 10.02 22.64
N GLU A 90 -17.27 10.19 23.12
CA GLU A 90 -17.69 9.66 24.42
C GLU A 90 -17.72 8.12 24.42
N ALA A 91 -18.27 7.50 23.38
CA ALA A 91 -18.26 6.06 23.24
C ALA A 91 -16.83 5.50 23.09
N TYR A 92 -15.99 6.20 22.31
CA TYR A 92 -14.60 5.84 22.11
C TYR A 92 -13.78 5.88 23.40
N SER A 93 -13.94 6.95 24.21
CA SER A 93 -13.26 7.09 25.50
C SER A 93 -13.64 6.01 26.50
N ARG A 94 -14.83 5.41 26.36
CA ARG A 94 -15.32 4.27 27.14
C ARG A 94 -14.88 2.90 26.57
N GLY A 95 -13.98 2.88 25.58
CA GLY A 95 -13.46 1.65 24.96
C GLY A 95 -14.43 0.95 24.01
N LYS A 96 -15.51 1.61 23.56
CA LYS A 96 -16.43 1.05 22.56
C LYS A 96 -15.88 1.24 21.15
N LEU A 97 -16.10 0.26 20.27
CA LEU A 97 -15.82 0.40 18.85
C LEU A 97 -16.72 1.45 18.22
N VAL A 98 -16.11 2.43 17.54
CA VAL A 98 -16.81 3.52 16.87
C VAL A 98 -16.37 3.62 15.41
N GLU A 99 -17.18 4.22 14.56
CA GLU A 99 -16.77 4.60 13.22
C GLU A 99 -15.88 5.86 13.25
N PRO A 100 -14.93 6.01 12.33
CA PRO A 100 -14.24 7.27 12.14
C PRO A 100 -15.18 8.33 11.54
N LYS A 101 -14.92 9.62 11.78
CA LYS A 101 -15.64 10.72 11.12
C LYS A 101 -15.53 10.64 9.59
N LYS A 102 -14.34 10.23 9.08
CA LYS A 102 -14.07 10.00 7.65
C LYS A 102 -13.44 8.63 7.48
N GLN A 103 -14.06 7.77 6.67
CA GLN A 103 -13.49 6.48 6.30
C GLN A 103 -12.31 6.66 5.31
N ILE A 104 -11.39 5.73 5.32
CA ILE A 104 -10.37 5.56 4.27
C ILE A 104 -11.02 4.76 3.15
N VAL A 105 -11.25 5.39 2.00
CA VAL A 105 -11.94 4.74 0.87
C VAL A 105 -10.98 4.57 -0.29
N TYR A 106 -10.84 3.31 -0.77
CA TYR A 106 -10.10 2.99 -1.98
C TYR A 106 -11.05 2.60 -3.11
N TYR A 107 -10.87 3.20 -4.26
CA TYR A 107 -11.60 2.83 -5.47
C TYR A 107 -10.73 1.93 -6.35
N LEU A 108 -11.30 0.82 -6.81
CA LEU A 108 -10.62 -0.03 -7.80
C LEU A 108 -10.63 0.65 -9.16
N ASP A 109 -9.53 0.51 -9.89
CA ASP A 109 -9.45 0.94 -11.30
C ASP A 109 -10.46 0.17 -12.16
N PRO A 110 -11.20 0.81 -13.06
CA PRO A 110 -12.05 0.14 -14.05
C PRO A 110 -11.33 -0.96 -14.84
N ALA A 111 -10.03 -0.77 -15.12
CA ALA A 111 -9.18 -1.75 -15.81
C ALA A 111 -8.87 -3.01 -14.99
N THR A 112 -9.16 -3.01 -13.67
CA THR A 112 -8.95 -4.20 -12.83
C THR A 112 -9.85 -5.34 -13.31
N PRO A 113 -9.28 -6.50 -13.75
CA PRO A 113 -10.06 -7.63 -14.19
C PRO A 113 -11.06 -8.09 -13.13
N LYS A 114 -12.32 -8.32 -13.53
CA LYS A 114 -13.43 -8.65 -12.60
C LYS A 114 -13.11 -9.81 -11.66
N LYS A 115 -12.42 -10.86 -12.15
CA LYS A 115 -12.04 -12.02 -11.35
C LYS A 115 -11.09 -11.71 -10.20
N TRP A 116 -10.27 -10.63 -10.31
CA TRP A 116 -9.31 -10.24 -9.26
C TRP A 116 -9.89 -9.25 -8.25
N ARG A 117 -10.98 -8.55 -8.57
CA ARG A 117 -11.57 -7.55 -7.68
C ARG A 117 -11.89 -8.05 -6.27
N PRO A 118 -12.47 -9.26 -6.08
CA PRO A 118 -12.76 -9.78 -4.74
C PRO A 118 -11.50 -9.91 -3.86
N TYR A 119 -10.37 -10.27 -4.44
CA TYR A 119 -9.10 -10.40 -3.72
C TYR A 119 -8.50 -9.04 -3.37
N PHE A 120 -8.64 -8.05 -4.25
CA PHE A 120 -8.23 -6.68 -3.96
C PHE A 120 -9.07 -6.07 -2.84
N ILE A 121 -10.39 -6.22 -2.90
CA ILE A 121 -11.31 -5.77 -1.85
C ILE A 121 -10.91 -6.38 -0.51
N LYS A 122 -10.75 -7.69 -0.45
CA LYS A 122 -10.34 -8.38 0.77
C LYS A 122 -9.00 -7.88 1.29
N GLY A 123 -7.98 -7.73 0.42
CA GLY A 123 -6.65 -7.28 0.83
C GLY A 123 -6.65 -5.86 1.43
N ILE A 124 -7.55 -4.99 0.96
CA ILE A 124 -7.75 -3.66 1.52
C ILE A 124 -8.47 -3.76 2.87
N GLU A 125 -9.59 -4.49 2.92
CA GLU A 125 -10.48 -4.53 4.08
C GLU A 125 -9.98 -5.41 5.23
N ASP A 126 -8.98 -6.27 5.01
CA ASP A 126 -8.30 -7.05 6.05
C ASP A 126 -7.75 -6.16 7.17
N TRP A 127 -7.39 -4.92 6.88
CA TRP A 127 -6.91 -3.94 7.85
C TRP A 127 -7.97 -3.50 8.87
N ASN A 128 -9.27 -3.72 8.61
CA ASN A 128 -10.31 -3.39 9.59
C ASN A 128 -10.10 -4.15 10.91
N SER A 129 -9.60 -5.38 10.87
CA SER A 129 -9.28 -6.15 12.07
C SER A 129 -8.21 -5.48 12.96
N VAL A 130 -7.27 -4.76 12.34
CA VAL A 130 -6.24 -3.96 13.03
C VAL A 130 -6.83 -2.68 13.58
N PHE A 131 -7.68 -1.98 12.80
CA PHE A 131 -8.36 -0.78 13.25
C PHE A 131 -9.33 -1.05 14.41
N GLU A 132 -9.96 -2.23 14.46
CA GLU A 132 -10.80 -2.64 15.60
C GLU A 132 -10.00 -2.75 16.89
N LYS A 133 -8.73 -3.21 16.83
CA LYS A 133 -7.83 -3.19 17.99
C LYS A 133 -7.48 -1.78 18.44
N ALA A 134 -7.56 -0.81 17.54
CA ALA A 134 -7.39 0.61 17.85
C ALA A 134 -8.69 1.33 18.23
N GLY A 135 -9.82 0.61 18.33
CA GLY A 135 -11.12 1.15 18.74
C GLY A 135 -12.01 1.65 17.58
N PHE A 136 -11.62 1.38 16.32
CA PHE A 136 -12.37 1.85 15.15
C PHE A 136 -12.93 0.66 14.35
N LYS A 137 -14.20 0.71 13.96
CA LYS A 137 -14.85 -0.22 13.04
C LYS A 137 -15.16 0.46 11.71
N ASN A 138 -15.30 -0.34 10.65
CA ASN A 138 -15.62 0.15 9.30
C ASN A 138 -14.69 1.29 8.85
N THR A 139 -13.40 1.17 9.11
CA THR A 139 -12.43 2.26 8.95
C THR A 139 -11.93 2.39 7.54
N ILE A 140 -11.64 1.24 6.90
CA ILE A 140 -11.14 1.20 5.53
C ILE A 140 -12.11 0.39 4.66
N VAL A 141 -12.42 0.92 3.48
CA VAL A 141 -13.42 0.34 2.58
C VAL A 141 -12.91 0.35 1.15
N ALA A 142 -13.11 -0.75 0.45
CA ALA A 142 -12.85 -0.86 -0.98
C ALA A 142 -14.16 -0.73 -1.76
N LYS A 143 -14.15 0.07 -2.83
CA LYS A 143 -15.29 0.28 -3.71
C LYS A 143 -14.93 0.01 -5.16
N ASN A 144 -15.89 -0.47 -5.94
CA ASN A 144 -15.77 -0.38 -7.39
C ASN A 144 -15.77 1.10 -7.81
N PRO A 145 -15.15 1.44 -8.95
CA PRO A 145 -15.20 2.80 -9.45
C PRO A 145 -16.67 3.18 -9.70
N PRO A 146 -17.05 4.44 -9.44
CA PRO A 146 -18.38 4.90 -9.79
C PRO A 146 -18.59 4.79 -11.31
N SER A 147 -19.82 4.58 -11.72
CA SER A 147 -20.19 4.68 -13.13
C SER A 147 -20.12 6.15 -13.57
N LYS A 148 -20.14 6.37 -14.89
CA LYS A 148 -20.16 7.75 -15.42
C LYS A 148 -21.46 8.49 -15.10
N GLU A 149 -22.53 7.76 -14.82
CA GLU A 149 -23.83 8.32 -14.38
C GLU A 149 -23.77 8.74 -12.91
N GLU A 150 -23.06 8.00 -12.06
CA GLU A 150 -22.90 8.29 -10.63
C GLU A 150 -21.90 9.45 -10.39
N ASP A 151 -20.77 9.41 -11.11
CA ASP A 151 -19.76 10.49 -11.04
C ASP A 151 -19.06 10.64 -12.41
N PRO A 152 -19.58 11.54 -13.26
CA PRO A 152 -19.00 11.78 -14.59
C PRO A 152 -17.59 12.38 -14.52
N ASN A 153 -17.19 12.97 -13.39
CA ASN A 153 -15.90 13.62 -13.18
C ASN A 153 -14.91 12.75 -12.41
N PHE A 154 -15.28 11.52 -12.06
CA PHE A 154 -14.36 10.63 -11.37
C PHE A 154 -13.05 10.46 -12.14
N SER A 155 -11.95 10.72 -11.47
CA SER A 155 -10.60 10.57 -12.03
C SER A 155 -9.66 10.05 -10.93
N PRO A 156 -8.79 9.08 -11.26
CA PRO A 156 -7.70 8.68 -10.36
C PRO A 156 -6.60 9.74 -10.19
N GLU A 157 -6.71 10.89 -10.87
CA GLU A 157 -5.81 12.04 -10.71
C GLU A 157 -6.40 13.10 -9.74
N ASP A 158 -7.65 12.92 -9.32
CA ASP A 158 -8.29 13.76 -8.32
C ASP A 158 -7.89 13.29 -6.92
N ILE A 159 -7.20 14.15 -6.17
CA ILE A 159 -6.66 13.83 -4.85
C ILE A 159 -7.71 13.39 -3.80
N ARG A 160 -8.98 13.68 -4.05
CA ARG A 160 -10.08 13.25 -3.18
C ARG A 160 -10.31 11.74 -3.20
N TYR A 161 -9.76 11.02 -4.22
CA TYR A 161 -9.96 9.59 -4.43
C TYR A 161 -8.66 8.81 -4.32
N SER A 162 -8.51 8.02 -3.25
CA SER A 162 -7.47 7.00 -3.22
C SER A 162 -7.85 5.83 -4.13
N THR A 163 -6.92 5.37 -4.95
CA THR A 163 -7.21 4.38 -5.98
C THR A 163 -6.25 3.20 -5.96
N VAL A 164 -6.72 2.03 -6.39
CA VAL A 164 -5.88 0.88 -6.70
C VAL A 164 -5.87 0.70 -8.21
N ARG A 165 -4.78 1.12 -8.84
CA ARG A 165 -4.60 1.08 -10.30
C ARG A 165 -4.07 -0.26 -10.76
N TYR A 166 -4.68 -0.82 -11.81
CA TYR A 166 -4.19 -2.02 -12.49
C TYR A 166 -3.55 -1.62 -13.81
N VAL A 167 -2.22 -1.76 -13.90
CA VAL A 167 -1.45 -1.23 -15.04
C VAL A 167 -0.89 -2.37 -15.90
N ALA A 168 -1.18 -2.33 -17.21
CA ALA A 168 -0.56 -3.20 -18.19
C ALA A 168 0.87 -2.71 -18.45
N SER A 169 1.85 -3.41 -17.87
CA SER A 169 3.27 -3.06 -17.94
C SER A 169 4.14 -4.31 -17.82
N GLU A 170 5.35 -4.27 -18.37
CA GLU A 170 6.36 -5.30 -18.16
C GLU A 170 6.98 -5.26 -16.76
N THR A 171 6.76 -4.21 -16.01
CA THR A 171 7.20 -4.06 -14.63
C THR A 171 6.62 -5.19 -13.76
N ARG A 172 7.45 -5.74 -12.89
CA ARG A 172 7.10 -6.85 -11.99
C ARG A 172 7.10 -6.36 -10.55
N ASN A 173 6.17 -5.46 -10.23
CA ASN A 173 6.08 -4.83 -8.92
C ASN A 173 4.64 -4.46 -8.55
N ALA A 174 4.45 -4.10 -7.28
CA ALA A 174 3.36 -3.28 -6.80
C ALA A 174 3.97 -2.17 -5.94
N THR A 175 3.29 -1.05 -5.78
CA THR A 175 3.76 0.08 -4.97
C THR A 175 2.59 0.79 -4.31
N GLY A 176 2.79 1.26 -3.08
CA GLY A 176 1.79 1.98 -2.29
C GLY A 176 2.27 3.37 -1.88
N PRO A 177 2.48 4.31 -2.83
CA PRO A 177 2.81 5.68 -2.48
C PRO A 177 1.64 6.38 -1.79
N SER A 178 1.95 7.43 -1.03
CA SER A 178 0.94 8.31 -0.46
C SER A 178 1.40 9.77 -0.51
N VAL A 179 0.44 10.66 -0.64
CA VAL A 179 0.63 12.12 -0.56
C VAL A 179 0.28 12.58 0.84
N SER A 180 1.11 13.40 1.45
CA SER A 180 0.87 13.88 2.80
C SER A 180 1.08 15.37 2.94
N ASP A 181 0.28 15.99 3.83
CA ASP A 181 0.47 17.37 4.26
C ASP A 181 1.84 17.53 4.95
N PRO A 182 2.77 18.32 4.38
CA PRO A 182 4.09 18.48 4.97
C PRO A 182 4.07 19.21 6.32
N ARG A 183 2.97 19.86 6.67
CA ARG A 183 2.83 20.60 7.94
C ARG A 183 2.54 19.66 9.11
N THR A 184 1.86 18.52 8.86
CA THR A 184 1.30 17.65 9.91
C THR A 184 1.63 16.19 9.77
N GLY A 185 2.01 15.72 8.57
CA GLY A 185 2.13 14.31 8.23
C GLY A 185 0.79 13.63 7.93
N GLU A 186 -0.32 14.39 7.82
CA GLU A 186 -1.62 13.83 7.42
C GLU A 186 -1.53 13.26 6.02
N ILE A 187 -1.89 11.98 5.85
CA ILE A 187 -2.03 11.37 4.54
C ILE A 187 -3.35 11.87 3.94
N LEU A 188 -3.27 12.50 2.77
CA LEU A 188 -4.40 13.09 2.06
C LEU A 188 -4.97 12.12 1.03
N GLU A 189 -4.08 11.39 0.35
CA GLU A 189 -4.40 10.44 -0.71
C GLU A 189 -3.33 9.34 -0.76
N SER A 190 -3.70 8.17 -1.30
CA SER A 190 -2.76 7.12 -1.64
C SER A 190 -3.20 6.37 -2.89
N GLY A 191 -2.30 6.27 -3.86
CA GLY A 191 -2.50 5.54 -5.10
C GLY A 191 -1.70 4.24 -5.13
N ILE A 192 -2.34 3.10 -4.90
CA ILE A 192 -1.70 1.79 -5.09
C ILE A 192 -1.57 1.50 -6.59
N ILE A 193 -0.40 1.04 -7.02
CA ILE A 193 -0.17 0.62 -8.40
C ILE A 193 0.16 -0.86 -8.42
N TRP A 194 -0.68 -1.62 -9.12
CA TRP A 194 -0.45 -3.03 -9.41
C TRP A 194 -0.05 -3.20 -10.88
N TYR A 195 1.12 -3.76 -11.14
CA TYR A 195 1.59 -4.05 -12.48
C TYR A 195 1.25 -5.49 -12.89
N HIS A 196 0.64 -5.67 -14.07
CA HIS A 196 0.15 -6.98 -14.53
C HIS A 196 1.21 -8.09 -14.49
N ASN A 197 2.43 -7.81 -14.95
CA ASN A 197 3.49 -8.81 -15.00
C ASN A 197 3.99 -9.28 -13.62
N HIS A 198 3.51 -8.67 -12.54
CA HIS A 198 3.78 -9.12 -11.19
C HIS A 198 3.20 -10.51 -10.91
N LEU A 199 2.04 -10.84 -11.50
CA LEU A 199 1.41 -12.17 -11.42
C LEU A 199 2.35 -13.29 -11.82
N ARG A 200 3.08 -13.13 -12.93
CA ARG A 200 4.06 -14.12 -13.40
C ARG A 200 5.18 -14.33 -12.38
N SER A 201 5.62 -13.27 -11.72
CA SER A 201 6.68 -13.35 -10.70
C SER A 201 6.22 -14.14 -9.48
N TYR A 202 4.97 -13.92 -9.03
CA TYR A 202 4.39 -14.67 -7.92
C TYR A 202 4.24 -16.14 -8.25
N ARG A 203 3.65 -16.47 -9.39
CA ARG A 203 3.52 -17.86 -9.83
C ARG A 203 4.88 -18.59 -9.88
N ASN A 204 5.89 -17.97 -10.50
CA ASN A 204 7.21 -18.60 -10.63
C ASN A 204 7.86 -18.84 -9.27
N ARG A 205 7.76 -17.88 -8.35
CA ARG A 205 8.26 -18.05 -6.98
C ARG A 205 7.50 -19.11 -6.21
N TYR A 206 6.18 -19.13 -6.35
CA TYR A 206 5.33 -20.14 -5.71
C TYR A 206 5.76 -21.55 -6.13
N LEU A 207 6.01 -21.78 -7.41
CA LEU A 207 6.57 -23.02 -7.91
C LEU A 207 7.94 -23.33 -7.28
N LEU A 208 8.86 -22.37 -7.33
CA LEU A 208 10.25 -22.58 -6.88
C LEU A 208 10.34 -22.75 -5.36
N GLU A 209 9.61 -21.96 -4.60
CA GLU A 209 9.72 -21.91 -3.14
C GLU A 209 8.87 -23.00 -2.45
N THR A 210 7.75 -23.45 -3.07
CA THR A 210 6.83 -24.39 -2.40
C THR A 210 6.62 -25.71 -3.15
N GLY A 211 7.03 -25.84 -4.39
CA GLY A 211 6.72 -27.00 -5.23
C GLY A 211 7.19 -28.35 -4.67
N ALA A 212 8.20 -28.37 -3.81
CA ALA A 212 8.65 -29.58 -3.14
C ALA A 212 7.57 -30.19 -2.22
N ALA A 213 6.89 -29.34 -1.43
CA ALA A 213 5.88 -29.73 -0.45
C ALA A 213 4.45 -29.49 -0.92
N ASN A 214 4.24 -28.60 -1.91
CA ASN A 214 2.92 -28.15 -2.36
C ASN A 214 2.59 -28.66 -3.77
N PRO A 215 1.74 -29.70 -3.92
CA PRO A 215 1.34 -30.20 -5.24
C PRO A 215 0.70 -29.15 -6.15
N LEU A 216 -0.05 -28.18 -5.60
CA LEU A 216 -0.72 -27.13 -6.36
C LEU A 216 0.27 -26.15 -7.04
N ALA A 217 1.50 -26.07 -6.54
CA ALA A 217 2.53 -25.21 -7.09
C ALA A 217 3.33 -25.85 -8.24
N ARG A 218 3.20 -27.16 -8.48
CA ARG A 218 4.08 -27.93 -9.39
C ARG A 218 3.81 -27.71 -10.87
N THR A 219 2.75 -26.97 -11.21
CA THR A 219 2.39 -26.71 -12.60
C THR A 219 2.44 -25.21 -12.90
N LEU A 220 2.50 -24.87 -14.20
CA LEU A 220 2.38 -23.48 -14.65
C LEU A 220 0.90 -22.98 -14.62
N GLU A 221 -0.03 -23.90 -14.50
CA GLU A 221 -1.46 -23.65 -14.36
C GLU A 221 -1.84 -23.56 -12.88
N THR A 222 -1.31 -22.54 -12.19
CA THR A 222 -1.65 -22.30 -10.79
C THR A 222 -3.15 -21.95 -10.67
N PRO A 223 -3.90 -22.58 -9.77
CA PRO A 223 -5.32 -22.30 -9.58
C PRO A 223 -5.59 -20.81 -9.33
N GLU A 224 -6.69 -20.29 -9.89
CA GLU A 224 -7.07 -18.88 -9.75
C GLU A 224 -7.16 -18.44 -8.29
N LYS A 225 -7.69 -19.31 -7.41
CA LYS A 225 -7.76 -19.04 -5.98
C LYS A 225 -6.39 -18.79 -5.36
N GLU A 226 -5.38 -19.59 -5.72
CA GLU A 226 -4.02 -19.42 -5.20
C GLU A 226 -3.41 -18.08 -5.66
N ILE A 227 -3.55 -17.77 -6.96
CA ILE A 227 -3.11 -16.47 -7.50
C ILE A 227 -3.84 -15.32 -6.79
N GLY A 228 -5.14 -15.46 -6.57
CA GLY A 228 -5.96 -14.46 -5.89
C GLY A 228 -5.50 -14.20 -4.46
N GLU A 229 -5.19 -15.24 -3.68
CA GLU A 229 -4.66 -15.08 -2.31
C GLU A 229 -3.25 -14.44 -2.32
N MET A 230 -2.41 -14.75 -3.29
CA MET A 230 -1.14 -14.05 -3.47
C MET A 230 -1.34 -12.56 -3.73
N MET A 231 -2.32 -12.20 -4.59
CA MET A 231 -2.67 -10.81 -4.86
C MET A 231 -3.22 -10.11 -3.61
N ARG A 232 -4.15 -10.75 -2.89
CA ARG A 232 -4.70 -10.24 -1.62
C ARG A 232 -3.61 -9.90 -0.64
N ARG A 233 -2.66 -10.82 -0.43
CA ARG A 233 -1.52 -10.62 0.46
C ARG A 233 -0.69 -9.39 0.08
N VAL A 234 -0.38 -9.22 -1.21
CA VAL A 234 0.41 -8.09 -1.68
C VAL A 234 -0.35 -6.79 -1.56
N ILE A 235 -1.62 -6.76 -1.94
CA ILE A 235 -2.45 -5.57 -1.77
C ILE A 235 -2.51 -5.18 -0.29
N SER A 236 -2.69 -6.14 0.61
CA SER A 236 -2.66 -5.87 2.06
C SER A 236 -1.32 -5.28 2.51
N HIS A 237 -0.18 -5.75 1.94
CA HIS A 237 1.15 -5.19 2.17
C HIS A 237 1.27 -3.73 1.68
N GLU A 238 0.85 -3.46 0.44
CA GLU A 238 0.89 -2.10 -0.14
C GLU A 238 -0.03 -1.12 0.62
N ILE A 239 -1.19 -1.58 1.07
CA ILE A 239 -2.05 -0.80 1.97
C ILE A 239 -1.32 -0.48 3.27
N GLY A 240 -0.55 -1.41 3.83
CA GLY A 240 0.29 -1.14 5.01
C GLY A 240 1.24 0.04 4.78
N HIS A 241 1.89 0.10 3.62
CA HIS A 241 2.71 1.27 3.24
C HIS A 241 1.87 2.54 3.12
N ALA A 242 0.72 2.44 2.50
CA ALA A 242 -0.24 3.54 2.36
C ALA A 242 -0.83 4.03 3.69
N LEU A 243 -0.79 3.20 4.73
CA LEU A 243 -1.14 3.57 6.10
C LEU A 243 0.03 4.22 6.87
N GLY A 244 1.25 4.16 6.32
CA GLY A 244 2.45 4.77 6.89
C GLY A 244 3.46 3.77 7.45
N LEU A 245 3.29 2.47 7.27
CA LEU A 245 4.15 1.44 7.85
C LEU A 245 5.32 1.10 6.91
N PRO A 246 6.58 1.15 7.35
CA PRO A 246 7.73 0.63 6.62
C PRO A 246 7.79 -0.90 6.71
N HIS A 247 8.72 -1.49 5.95
CA HIS A 247 9.03 -2.91 6.09
C HIS A 247 9.51 -3.27 7.49
N ASN A 248 9.18 -4.50 7.93
CA ASN A 248 9.71 -5.11 9.14
C ASN A 248 10.28 -6.51 8.81
N MET A 249 11.47 -6.54 8.25
CA MET A 249 12.14 -7.77 7.78
C MET A 249 12.54 -8.71 8.92
N LYS A 250 12.58 -8.25 10.16
CA LYS A 250 12.87 -9.08 11.33
C LYS A 250 11.74 -10.09 11.63
N ALA A 251 10.53 -9.82 11.17
CA ALA A 251 9.36 -10.63 11.43
C ALA A 251 9.48 -12.07 10.90
N SER A 252 10.20 -12.31 9.80
CA SER A 252 10.46 -13.65 9.25
C SER A 252 11.17 -14.58 10.22
N SER A 253 11.98 -14.04 11.14
CA SER A 253 12.73 -14.84 12.12
C SER A 253 11.96 -15.12 13.42
N ALA A 254 10.72 -14.61 13.54
CA ALA A 254 9.98 -14.69 14.79
C ALA A 254 9.33 -16.06 15.03
N TYR A 255 8.99 -16.78 13.95
CA TYR A 255 8.40 -18.11 14.07
C TYR A 255 9.47 -19.20 13.90
N PRO A 256 9.53 -20.18 14.82
CA PRO A 256 10.41 -21.33 14.69
C PRO A 256 10.08 -22.14 13.42
N VAL A 257 11.09 -22.80 12.83
CA VAL A 257 10.93 -23.65 11.64
C VAL A 257 9.89 -24.75 11.88
N ASP A 258 9.91 -25.40 13.05
CA ASP A 258 8.97 -26.46 13.40
C ASP A 258 7.52 -25.95 13.41
N SER A 259 7.30 -24.70 13.87
CA SER A 259 5.98 -24.05 13.81
C SER A 259 5.53 -23.81 12.39
N LEU A 260 6.44 -23.36 11.51
CA LEU A 260 6.14 -23.15 10.08
C LEU A 260 5.89 -24.47 9.31
N ARG A 261 6.30 -25.61 9.86
CA ARG A 261 6.02 -26.95 9.37
C ARG A 261 4.75 -27.58 9.96
N SER A 262 4.07 -26.88 10.87
CA SER A 262 2.80 -27.30 11.46
C SER A 262 1.62 -26.69 10.71
N GLY A 263 0.73 -27.53 10.19
CA GLY A 263 -0.52 -27.08 9.57
C GLY A 263 -1.41 -26.32 10.52
N GLU A 264 -1.61 -26.83 11.75
CA GLU A 264 -2.40 -26.14 12.78
C GLU A 264 -1.88 -24.73 13.06
N PHE A 265 -0.57 -24.62 13.24
CA PHE A 265 0.06 -23.32 13.49
C PHE A 265 -0.09 -22.38 12.29
N THR A 266 0.28 -22.82 11.08
CA THR A 266 0.31 -21.95 9.90
C THR A 266 -1.09 -21.53 9.45
N GLN A 267 -2.12 -22.37 9.62
CA GLN A 267 -3.51 -21.98 9.35
C GLN A 267 -3.99 -20.89 10.30
N LYS A 268 -3.57 -20.91 11.56
CA LYS A 268 -3.98 -19.97 12.60
C LYS A 268 -3.15 -18.68 12.58
N MET A 269 -1.83 -18.80 12.49
CA MET A 269 -0.88 -17.71 12.69
C MET A 269 -0.30 -17.14 11.40
N GLY A 270 -0.51 -17.79 10.26
CA GLY A 270 0.15 -17.44 9.02
C GLY A 270 1.63 -17.84 9.01
N ILE A 271 2.39 -17.26 8.10
CA ILE A 271 3.81 -17.60 7.87
C ILE A 271 4.80 -16.53 8.35
N ALA A 272 4.30 -15.39 8.82
CA ALA A 272 5.09 -14.32 9.43
C ALA A 272 4.23 -13.52 10.40
N THR A 273 4.86 -12.82 11.35
CA THR A 273 4.16 -12.04 12.39
C THR A 273 3.58 -10.73 11.90
N THR A 274 3.95 -10.28 10.71
CA THR A 274 3.39 -9.08 10.07
C THR A 274 3.38 -9.22 8.56
N ILE A 275 2.38 -8.59 7.94
CA ILE A 275 2.29 -8.48 6.48
C ILE A 275 3.38 -7.56 5.91
N MET A 276 4.02 -6.71 6.74
CA MET A 276 5.06 -5.79 6.32
C MET A 276 6.44 -6.44 6.16
N ASP A 277 6.53 -7.75 6.25
CA ASP A 277 7.71 -8.53 5.90
C ASP A 277 7.62 -9.07 4.47
N TYR A 278 8.76 -9.46 3.92
CA TYR A 278 8.88 -10.22 2.66
C TYR A 278 8.99 -11.72 2.90
N ALA A 279 8.21 -12.25 3.83
CA ALA A 279 8.17 -13.70 4.13
C ALA A 279 7.79 -14.56 2.91
N ARG A 280 7.16 -13.93 1.89
CA ARG A 280 6.79 -14.51 0.58
C ARG A 280 5.94 -15.77 0.73
N TYR A 281 6.56 -16.96 0.58
CA TYR A 281 5.89 -18.25 0.71
C TYR A 281 6.56 -19.10 1.78
N ASN A 282 5.83 -20.08 2.31
CA ASN A 282 6.37 -21.01 3.27
C ASN A 282 7.29 -22.04 2.58
N TYR A 283 8.54 -21.66 2.36
CA TYR A 283 9.55 -22.50 1.70
C TYR A 283 10.22 -23.53 2.63
N VAL A 284 9.97 -23.43 3.95
CA VAL A 284 10.55 -24.38 4.92
C VAL A 284 9.74 -25.66 5.06
N ALA A 285 8.50 -25.68 4.57
CA ALA A 285 7.66 -26.86 4.56
C ALA A 285 8.32 -28.00 3.75
N GLN A 286 8.18 -29.24 4.24
CA GLN A 286 8.77 -30.43 3.67
C GLN A 286 7.70 -31.36 3.09
N PRO A 287 8.08 -32.23 2.13
CA PRO A 287 7.20 -33.30 1.71
C PRO A 287 6.75 -34.16 2.91
N GLY A 288 5.44 -34.36 3.05
CA GLY A 288 4.83 -35.07 4.19
C GLY A 288 4.28 -34.15 5.28
N ASP A 289 4.59 -32.87 5.28
CA ASP A 289 3.91 -31.90 6.16
C ASP A 289 2.46 -31.71 5.68
N GLU A 290 1.49 -31.82 6.58
CA GLU A 290 0.06 -31.80 6.23
C GLU A 290 -0.59 -30.46 6.56
N ASN A 291 -1.57 -30.06 5.73
CA ASN A 291 -2.41 -28.85 5.92
C ASN A 291 -1.63 -27.54 6.06
N ILE A 292 -0.45 -27.48 5.49
CA ILE A 292 0.42 -26.29 5.56
C ILE A 292 -0.21 -25.12 4.82
N ARG A 293 -0.16 -23.92 5.40
CA ARG A 293 -0.42 -22.68 4.70
C ARG A 293 0.86 -22.22 4.01
N PHE A 294 0.79 -22.02 2.69
CA PHE A 294 1.95 -21.60 1.88
C PHE A 294 1.97 -20.10 1.56
N VAL A 295 0.82 -19.43 1.62
CA VAL A 295 0.65 -17.99 1.28
C VAL A 295 0.19 -17.18 2.47
#